data_3af5288fb895c2d36f9af6f846c5f581
#
_entry.id   3af5288fb895c2d36f9af6f846c5f581
#
_cell.length_a   1.000
_cell.length_b   1.000
_cell.length_c   1.000
_cell.angle_alpha   90.00
_cell.angle_beta   90.00
_cell.angle_gamma   90.00
#
_symmetry.space_group_name_H-M   'P 1'
#
loop_
_entity.id
_entity.type
_entity.pdbx_description
1 polymer ?
#
loop_
_entity_poly.entity_id
_entity_poly.type
_entity_poly.pdbx_seq_one_letter_code
_entity_poly.pdbx_strand_id
1 'polypeptide(L)'
;MPSNYPLDFLKTQTKALIGDFKNAGKEWHPAGEPEQVRVHDFIDPQLGKVAPYGVYDLTANAGWVSVGIDHDTAEFAVQSIRRWWLEMGQPSYKRAKRLLITADCGGSNGYRVRLWRLQLQHLADELGLAVQVCHFPPGTSKWNKIEHRMFCHITNNWRGRPLLSRQVVVNLIGSVTAAQGLRVKAALDENLYDAGIKVTDAELAAVAIERDEFHGEWNYHIRPRRV
;
A
#
# COMPACT_ATOMS: atom_id res chain seq x y z
N MET A 1 6.61 -24.30 12.72
CA MET A 1 6.00 -24.42 11.39
C MET A 1 5.74 -22.99 10.90
N PRO A 2 6.11 -22.60 9.66
CA PRO A 2 5.71 -21.29 9.17
C PRO A 2 4.18 -21.20 9.20
N SER A 3 3.65 -20.10 9.67
CA SER A 3 2.21 -19.88 9.72
C SER A 3 1.65 -19.99 8.30
N ASN A 4 0.59 -20.78 8.10
CA ASN A 4 -0.09 -20.92 6.82
C ASN A 4 -0.91 -19.65 6.42
N TYR A 5 -0.69 -18.55 7.11
CA TYR A 5 -1.43 -17.30 6.92
C TYR A 5 -0.46 -16.19 6.55
N PRO A 6 -0.66 -15.50 5.42
CA PRO A 6 0.08 -14.30 5.12
C PRO A 6 -0.24 -13.22 6.17
N LEU A 7 0.80 -12.59 6.67
CA LEU A 7 0.71 -11.43 7.55
C LEU A 7 1.24 -10.23 6.79
N ASP A 8 0.34 -9.34 6.41
CA ASP A 8 0.68 -8.16 5.61
C ASP A 8 0.59 -6.88 6.42
N PHE A 9 1.54 -6.01 6.16
CA PHE A 9 1.56 -4.64 6.66
C PHE A 9 1.22 -3.70 5.51
N LEU A 10 0.29 -2.78 5.77
CA LEU A 10 -0.21 -1.84 4.76
C LEU A 10 0.16 -0.41 5.09
N LYS A 11 0.54 0.35 4.07
CA LYS A 11 0.69 1.80 4.18
C LYS A 11 0.75 2.49 2.82
N THR A 12 0.20 3.72 2.76
CA THR A 12 0.50 4.68 1.71
C THR A 12 1.81 5.40 2.02
N GLN A 13 2.70 5.47 1.05
CA GLN A 13 3.87 6.36 1.13
C GLN A 13 3.47 7.79 0.75
N THR A 14 4.27 8.77 1.14
CA THR A 14 4.09 10.18 0.73
C THR A 14 3.99 10.28 -0.79
N LYS A 15 2.99 11.02 -1.28
CA LYS A 15 2.83 11.29 -2.71
C LYS A 15 4.08 11.99 -3.26
N ALA A 16 4.55 11.54 -4.41
CA ALA A 16 5.72 12.09 -5.08
C ALA A 16 5.31 12.88 -6.33
N LEU A 17 5.95 14.02 -6.53
CA LEU A 17 5.85 14.80 -7.78
C LEU A 17 6.60 14.08 -8.88
N ILE A 18 6.03 14.08 -10.09
CA ILE A 18 6.70 13.56 -11.29
C ILE A 18 7.25 14.74 -12.08
N GLY A 19 8.51 14.62 -12.49
CA GLY A 19 9.25 15.62 -13.25
C GLY A 19 10.67 15.79 -12.74
N ASP A 20 11.36 16.79 -13.29
CA ASP A 20 12.74 17.17 -12.95
C ASP A 20 12.84 17.96 -11.63
N PHE A 21 12.04 17.57 -10.63
CA PHE A 21 12.04 18.20 -9.33
C PHE A 21 13.17 17.68 -8.45
N LYS A 22 13.67 18.59 -7.59
CA LYS A 22 14.58 18.20 -6.52
C LYS A 22 13.93 17.16 -5.62
N ASN A 23 14.56 16.00 -5.53
CA ASN A 23 14.18 14.97 -4.55
C ASN A 23 15.13 15.03 -3.34
N ALA A 24 14.65 14.67 -2.15
CA ALA A 24 15.46 14.71 -0.94
C ALA A 24 16.64 13.72 -1.03
N GLY A 25 17.80 14.13 -0.51
CA GLY A 25 19.02 13.33 -0.52
C GLY A 25 20.12 13.89 -1.42
N LYS A 26 21.15 13.08 -1.62
CA LYS A 26 22.31 13.42 -2.48
C LYS A 26 22.65 12.20 -3.33
N GLU A 27 23.00 12.45 -4.59
CA GLU A 27 23.55 11.47 -5.52
C GLU A 27 24.94 11.95 -5.96
N TRP A 28 25.83 11.01 -6.26
CA TRP A 28 27.15 11.33 -6.76
C TRP A 28 27.10 11.58 -8.26
N HIS A 29 27.68 12.71 -8.69
CA HIS A 29 27.85 13.09 -10.08
C HIS A 29 29.32 13.44 -10.35
N PRO A 30 29.79 13.46 -11.61
CA PRO A 30 31.08 13.97 -11.96
C PRO A 30 31.30 15.40 -11.44
N ALA A 31 32.50 15.71 -11.04
CA ALA A 31 32.82 17.06 -10.52
C ALA A 31 32.50 18.13 -11.56
N GLY A 32 31.70 19.13 -11.18
CA GLY A 32 31.30 20.22 -12.07
C GLY A 32 30.07 19.93 -12.94
N GLU A 33 29.50 18.73 -12.91
CA GLU A 33 28.34 18.30 -13.70
C GLU A 33 27.15 17.92 -12.84
N PRO A 34 26.62 18.81 -11.98
CA PRO A 34 25.44 18.48 -11.15
C PRO A 34 24.19 18.37 -12.04
N GLU A 35 23.31 17.45 -11.70
CA GLU A 35 22.00 17.36 -12.35
C GLU A 35 21.17 18.62 -12.05
N GLN A 36 20.66 19.26 -13.12
CA GLN A 36 19.84 20.45 -13.00
C GLN A 36 18.41 20.03 -12.66
N VAL A 37 17.86 20.57 -11.57
CA VAL A 37 16.51 20.22 -11.09
C VAL A 37 15.73 21.48 -10.70
N ARG A 38 14.41 21.42 -10.84
CA ARG A 38 13.50 22.45 -10.33
C ARG A 38 13.43 22.36 -8.80
N VAL A 39 13.60 23.51 -8.14
CA VAL A 39 13.53 23.61 -6.67
C VAL A 39 12.14 24.00 -6.16
N HIS A 40 11.21 24.34 -7.05
CA HIS A 40 9.83 24.71 -6.71
C HIS A 40 8.88 23.55 -6.97
N ASP A 41 8.01 23.25 -6.02
CA ASP A 41 7.10 22.11 -6.02
C ASP A 41 5.78 22.39 -6.76
N PHE A 42 5.84 23.10 -7.91
CA PHE A 42 4.66 23.28 -8.76
C PHE A 42 4.40 22.01 -9.55
N ILE A 43 3.19 21.45 -9.35
CA ILE A 43 2.77 20.23 -10.04
C ILE A 43 2.80 20.48 -11.55
N ASP A 44 3.48 19.60 -12.27
CA ASP A 44 3.36 19.56 -13.72
C ASP A 44 1.95 19.04 -14.10
N PRO A 45 1.13 19.80 -14.85
CA PRO A 45 -0.23 19.37 -15.18
C PRO A 45 -0.31 18.09 -16.00
N GLN A 46 0.73 17.74 -16.77
CA GLN A 46 0.77 16.55 -17.62
C GLN A 46 1.32 15.34 -16.87
N LEU A 47 2.33 15.53 -16.04
CA LEU A 47 3.00 14.45 -15.30
C LEU A 47 2.32 14.15 -13.97
N GLY A 48 1.79 15.18 -13.30
CA GLY A 48 1.03 15.03 -12.07
C GLY A 48 1.83 14.53 -10.87
N LYS A 49 1.18 13.72 -10.07
CA LYS A 49 1.73 13.06 -8.87
C LYS A 49 1.48 11.55 -8.96
N VAL A 50 2.25 10.82 -8.18
CA VAL A 50 1.95 9.40 -7.91
C VAL A 50 1.70 9.18 -6.42
N ALA A 51 0.87 8.21 -6.12
CA ALA A 51 0.55 7.74 -4.77
C ALA A 51 0.98 6.27 -4.64
N PRO A 52 2.19 5.98 -4.16
CA PRO A 52 2.60 4.61 -3.93
C PRO A 52 1.86 4.01 -2.72
N TYR A 53 1.20 2.88 -2.91
CA TYR A 53 0.57 2.11 -1.84
C TYR A 53 1.27 0.76 -1.71
N GLY A 54 1.80 0.48 -0.52
CA GLY A 54 2.58 -0.73 -0.26
C GLY A 54 1.83 -1.80 0.51
N VAL A 55 2.08 -3.03 0.13
CA VAL A 55 1.74 -4.25 0.85
C VAL A 55 3.03 -5.00 1.13
N TYR A 56 3.33 -5.29 2.39
CA TYR A 56 4.54 -5.97 2.79
C TYR A 56 4.21 -7.29 3.51
N ASP A 57 4.55 -8.40 2.87
CA ASP A 57 4.45 -9.73 3.43
C ASP A 57 5.66 -10.00 4.34
N LEU A 58 5.40 -10.00 5.64
CA LEU A 58 6.42 -10.23 6.65
C LEU A 58 6.99 -11.65 6.58
N THR A 59 6.15 -12.63 6.26
CA THR A 59 6.54 -14.05 6.22
C THR A 59 7.46 -14.35 5.06
N ALA A 60 7.15 -13.81 3.89
CA ALA A 60 7.94 -14.00 2.67
C ALA A 60 9.09 -12.98 2.52
N ASN A 61 9.15 -11.94 3.39
CA ASN A 61 10.03 -10.78 3.24
C ASN A 61 9.94 -10.20 1.82
N ALA A 62 8.73 -9.96 1.36
CA ALA A 62 8.44 -9.51 0.01
C ALA A 62 7.43 -8.36 0.02
N GLY A 63 7.57 -7.45 -0.91
CA GLY A 63 6.70 -6.28 -1.03
C GLY A 63 6.06 -6.16 -2.40
N TRP A 64 4.87 -5.59 -2.40
CA TRP A 64 4.17 -5.10 -3.58
C TRP A 64 3.92 -3.61 -3.42
N VAL A 65 4.11 -2.84 -4.48
CA VAL A 65 3.73 -1.43 -4.51
C VAL A 65 2.89 -1.13 -5.74
N SER A 66 1.65 -0.74 -5.51
CA SER A 66 0.82 -0.10 -6.54
C SER A 66 1.19 1.37 -6.63
N VAL A 67 1.61 1.84 -7.79
CA VAL A 67 1.93 3.25 -8.05
C VAL A 67 0.71 3.88 -8.69
N GLY A 68 -0.18 4.44 -7.89
CA GLY A 68 -1.41 5.09 -8.34
C GLY A 68 -1.17 6.46 -8.94
N ILE A 69 -1.97 6.84 -9.92
CA ILE A 69 -1.90 8.15 -10.60
C ILE A 69 -2.96 9.14 -10.13
N ASP A 70 -3.85 8.71 -9.27
CA ASP A 70 -5.04 9.45 -8.86
C ASP A 70 -5.12 9.61 -7.32
N HIS A 71 -6.29 9.40 -6.74
CA HIS A 71 -6.56 9.59 -5.33
C HIS A 71 -6.14 8.38 -4.48
N ASP A 72 -5.60 8.67 -3.30
CA ASP A 72 -5.38 7.66 -2.27
C ASP A 72 -6.71 7.43 -1.52
N THR A 73 -7.50 6.50 -2.03
CA THR A 73 -8.82 6.13 -1.51
C THR A 73 -8.81 4.73 -0.90
N ALA A 74 -9.86 4.40 -0.13
CA ALA A 74 -10.01 3.04 0.40
C ALA A 74 -10.16 2.00 -0.72
N GLU A 75 -10.75 2.36 -1.84
CA GLU A 75 -10.87 1.50 -3.01
C GLU A 75 -9.50 1.20 -3.61
N PHE A 76 -8.66 2.23 -3.83
CA PHE A 76 -7.28 2.05 -4.28
C PHE A 76 -6.46 1.18 -3.31
N ALA A 77 -6.62 1.40 -2.00
CA ALA A 77 -5.95 0.61 -0.98
C ALA A 77 -6.31 -0.88 -1.08
N VAL A 78 -7.60 -1.22 -1.18
CA VAL A 78 -8.06 -2.61 -1.30
C VAL A 78 -7.67 -3.20 -2.65
N GLN A 79 -7.73 -2.43 -3.74
CA GLN A 79 -7.25 -2.88 -5.06
C GLN A 79 -5.74 -3.21 -5.03
N SER A 80 -4.96 -2.46 -4.26
CA SER A 80 -3.53 -2.76 -4.08
C SER A 80 -3.31 -4.09 -3.35
N ILE A 81 -4.13 -4.41 -2.34
CA ILE A 81 -4.10 -5.71 -1.66
C ILE A 81 -4.52 -6.83 -2.62
N ARG A 82 -5.56 -6.60 -3.41
CA ARG A 82 -6.03 -7.55 -4.42
C ARG A 82 -4.93 -7.89 -5.43
N ARG A 83 -4.23 -6.88 -5.97
CA ARG A 83 -3.12 -7.06 -6.91
C ARG A 83 -1.96 -7.83 -6.27
N TRP A 84 -1.57 -7.43 -5.06
CA TRP A 84 -0.57 -8.19 -4.31
C TRP A 84 -0.97 -9.67 -4.16
N TRP A 85 -2.24 -9.93 -3.77
CA TRP A 85 -2.70 -11.31 -3.59
C TRP A 85 -2.58 -12.12 -4.88
N LEU A 86 -3.08 -11.59 -5.98
CA LEU A 86 -3.06 -12.29 -7.27
C LEU A 86 -1.64 -12.52 -7.79
N GLU A 87 -0.75 -11.54 -7.63
CA GLU A 87 0.60 -11.54 -8.19
C GLU A 87 1.63 -12.28 -7.31
N MET A 88 1.42 -12.30 -6.01
CA MET A 88 2.42 -12.79 -5.05
C MET A 88 1.83 -13.70 -3.97
N GLY A 89 0.69 -13.33 -3.39
CA GLY A 89 0.08 -14.03 -2.26
C GLY A 89 -0.46 -15.40 -2.66
N GLN A 90 -1.36 -15.45 -3.63
CA GLN A 90 -2.00 -16.69 -4.07
C GLN A 90 -1.00 -17.74 -4.55
N PRO A 91 0.02 -17.43 -5.37
CA PRO A 91 1.06 -18.39 -5.72
C PRO A 91 1.85 -18.94 -4.54
N SER A 92 2.08 -18.11 -3.53
CA SER A 92 2.87 -18.47 -2.33
C SER A 92 2.05 -19.21 -1.28
N TYR A 93 0.75 -18.90 -1.14
CA TYR A 93 -0.13 -19.38 -0.10
C TYR A 93 -1.36 -20.13 -0.64
N LYS A 94 -1.12 -21.14 -1.47
CA LYS A 94 -2.16 -21.89 -2.22
C LYS A 94 -3.29 -22.48 -1.37
N ARG A 95 -3.09 -22.67 -0.06
CA ARG A 95 -4.07 -23.25 0.88
C ARG A 95 -4.59 -22.23 1.88
N ALA A 96 -4.25 -20.96 1.74
CA ALA A 96 -4.74 -19.94 2.66
C ALA A 96 -6.27 -19.84 2.60
N LYS A 97 -6.87 -19.70 3.77
CA LYS A 97 -8.30 -19.44 3.96
C LYS A 97 -8.54 -18.10 4.67
N ARG A 98 -7.45 -17.48 5.12
CA ARG A 98 -7.46 -16.22 5.87
C ARG A 98 -6.31 -15.35 5.42
N LEU A 99 -6.54 -14.05 5.46
CA LEU A 99 -5.54 -13.00 5.26
C LEU A 99 -5.54 -12.13 6.51
N LEU A 100 -4.39 -11.99 7.17
CA LEU A 100 -4.22 -11.06 8.28
C LEU A 100 -3.58 -9.76 7.77
N ILE A 101 -4.27 -8.66 8.00
CA ILE A 101 -3.85 -7.31 7.62
C ILE A 101 -3.57 -6.51 8.87
N THR A 102 -2.38 -5.91 8.96
CA THR A 102 -2.09 -4.87 9.95
C THR A 102 -1.96 -3.53 9.24
N ALA A 103 -2.60 -2.50 9.76
CA ALA A 103 -2.70 -1.19 9.12
C ALA A 103 -2.63 -0.05 10.13
N ASP A 104 -2.22 1.12 9.67
CA ASP A 104 -2.32 2.34 10.48
C ASP A 104 -3.79 2.71 10.71
N CYS A 105 -4.07 3.46 11.78
CA CYS A 105 -5.42 3.93 12.11
C CYS A 105 -5.96 5.02 11.18
N GLY A 106 -5.09 5.67 10.41
CA GLY A 106 -5.43 6.82 9.55
C GLY A 106 -5.30 6.52 8.07
N GLY A 107 -5.63 7.53 7.24
CA GLY A 107 -5.53 7.44 5.78
C GLY A 107 -6.66 6.64 5.14
N SER A 108 -6.43 6.17 3.93
CA SER A 108 -7.38 5.44 3.09
C SER A 108 -7.85 4.11 3.69
N ASN A 109 -6.99 3.47 4.46
CA ASN A 109 -7.25 2.22 5.19
C ASN A 109 -7.59 2.43 6.68
N GLY A 110 -7.97 3.65 7.07
CA GLY A 110 -8.26 3.99 8.47
C GLY A 110 -9.50 3.26 9.03
N TYR A 111 -9.48 2.96 10.32
CA TYR A 111 -10.54 2.18 10.99
C TYR A 111 -11.92 2.85 10.97
N ARG A 112 -12.00 4.19 10.80
CA ARG A 112 -13.26 4.93 10.69
C ARG A 112 -13.82 4.97 9.27
N VAL A 113 -13.03 4.57 8.26
CA VAL A 113 -13.43 4.67 6.86
C VAL A 113 -14.44 3.56 6.53
N ARG A 114 -15.69 3.95 6.27
CA ARG A 114 -16.77 2.99 5.93
C ARG A 114 -16.47 2.26 4.62
N LEU A 115 -15.97 3.00 3.63
CA LEU A 115 -15.63 2.44 2.31
C LEU A 115 -14.54 1.37 2.39
N TRP A 116 -13.56 1.52 3.30
CA TRP A 116 -12.57 0.49 3.56
C TRP A 116 -13.19 -0.87 3.92
N ARG A 117 -14.16 -0.87 4.85
CA ARG A 117 -14.83 -2.11 5.27
C ARG A 117 -15.68 -2.71 4.16
N LEU A 118 -16.38 -1.87 3.40
CA LEU A 118 -17.20 -2.31 2.26
C LEU A 118 -16.32 -2.93 1.17
N GLN A 119 -15.21 -2.30 0.82
CA GLN A 119 -14.27 -2.81 -0.19
C GLN A 119 -13.57 -4.10 0.28
N LEU A 120 -13.24 -4.22 1.57
CA LEU A 120 -12.73 -5.47 2.13
C LEU A 120 -13.76 -6.61 2.07
N GLN A 121 -15.08 -6.30 2.21
CA GLN A 121 -16.12 -7.31 2.00
C GLN A 121 -16.13 -7.80 0.54
N HIS A 122 -16.05 -6.89 -0.42
CA HIS A 122 -15.96 -7.26 -1.83
C HIS A 122 -14.74 -8.13 -2.11
N LEU A 123 -13.59 -7.77 -1.55
CA LEU A 123 -12.37 -8.56 -1.66
C LEU A 123 -12.51 -9.95 -1.04
N ALA A 124 -13.09 -10.04 0.17
CA ALA A 124 -13.32 -11.31 0.85
C ALA A 124 -14.23 -12.24 0.03
N ASP A 125 -15.32 -11.69 -0.52
CA ASP A 125 -16.27 -12.42 -1.37
C ASP A 125 -15.61 -12.92 -2.65
N GLU A 126 -14.85 -12.07 -3.35
CA GLU A 126 -14.16 -12.39 -4.59
C GLU A 126 -13.10 -13.50 -4.39
N LEU A 127 -12.29 -13.36 -3.36
CA LEU A 127 -11.17 -14.27 -3.14
C LEU A 127 -11.52 -15.52 -2.32
N GLY A 128 -12.71 -15.57 -1.71
CA GLY A 128 -13.11 -16.64 -0.79
C GLY A 128 -12.25 -16.71 0.47
N LEU A 129 -11.67 -15.58 0.89
CA LEU A 129 -10.78 -15.46 2.04
C LEU A 129 -11.45 -14.69 3.18
N ALA A 130 -11.35 -15.21 4.40
CA ALA A 130 -11.66 -14.42 5.59
C ALA A 130 -10.53 -13.39 5.81
N VAL A 131 -10.88 -12.11 5.88
CA VAL A 131 -9.93 -11.02 6.11
C VAL A 131 -9.99 -10.61 7.57
N GLN A 132 -8.90 -10.76 8.29
CA GLN A 132 -8.70 -10.23 9.63
C GLN A 132 -7.94 -8.91 9.54
N VAL A 133 -8.44 -7.87 10.21
CA VAL A 133 -7.78 -6.56 10.27
C VAL A 133 -7.42 -6.22 11.70
N CYS A 134 -6.19 -5.78 11.88
CA CYS A 134 -5.67 -5.26 13.14
C CYS A 134 -5.06 -3.88 12.87
N HIS A 135 -5.70 -2.82 13.35
CA HIS A 135 -5.14 -1.48 13.26
C HIS A 135 -4.18 -1.22 14.43
N PHE A 136 -3.07 -0.58 14.11
CA PHE A 136 -2.20 -0.03 15.16
C PHE A 136 -2.92 1.09 15.92
N PRO A 137 -2.68 1.26 17.21
CA PRO A 137 -3.22 2.40 17.96
C PRO A 137 -2.83 3.74 17.32
N PRO A 138 -3.67 4.78 17.44
CA PRO A 138 -3.34 6.11 16.95
C PRO A 138 -1.98 6.61 17.48
N GLY A 139 -1.19 7.24 16.61
CA GLY A 139 0.14 7.77 16.96
C GLY A 139 1.27 6.74 17.01
N THR A 140 1.02 5.47 16.66
CA THR A 140 2.02 4.40 16.69
C THR A 140 2.44 3.92 15.30
N SER A 141 2.26 4.72 14.26
CA SER A 141 2.62 4.36 12.87
C SER A 141 4.09 3.94 12.72
N LYS A 142 4.98 4.42 13.59
CA LYS A 142 6.39 3.98 13.65
C LYS A 142 6.56 2.48 13.99
N TRP A 143 5.53 1.81 14.51
CA TRP A 143 5.56 0.37 14.78
C TRP A 143 5.22 -0.45 13.54
N ASN A 144 4.67 0.18 12.52
CA ASN A 144 4.33 -0.48 11.28
C ASN A 144 5.61 -0.98 10.58
N LYS A 145 5.74 -2.29 10.45
CA LYS A 145 6.95 -2.95 9.95
C LYS A 145 7.29 -2.56 8.50
N ILE A 146 6.29 -2.23 7.70
CA ILE A 146 6.48 -1.84 6.30
C ILE A 146 7.42 -0.63 6.16
N GLU A 147 7.40 0.31 7.13
CA GLU A 147 8.29 1.48 7.13
C GLU A 147 9.75 1.10 7.18
N HIS A 148 10.08 0.18 8.10
CA HIS A 148 11.45 -0.19 8.41
C HIS A 148 11.97 -1.34 7.57
N ARG A 149 11.08 -2.10 6.92
CA ARG A 149 11.43 -3.29 6.17
C ARG A 149 11.36 -3.11 4.65
N MET A 150 10.57 -2.16 4.18
CA MET A 150 10.38 -1.92 2.75
C MET A 150 10.55 -0.43 2.38
N PHE A 151 9.75 0.47 2.92
CA PHE A 151 9.76 1.86 2.48
C PHE A 151 11.07 2.61 2.77
N CYS A 152 11.79 2.27 3.84
CA CYS A 152 13.12 2.83 4.08
C CYS A 152 14.08 2.51 2.93
N HIS A 153 14.03 1.29 2.37
CA HIS A 153 14.86 0.89 1.24
C HIS A 153 14.41 1.55 -0.06
N ILE A 154 13.10 1.67 -0.29
CA ILE A 154 12.55 2.41 -1.43
C ILE A 154 13.00 3.88 -1.37
N THR A 155 12.84 4.53 -0.23
CA THR A 155 13.25 5.91 -0.01
C THR A 155 14.75 6.10 -0.27
N ASN A 156 15.59 5.19 0.20
CA ASN A 156 17.02 5.25 -0.04
C ASN A 156 17.39 5.07 -1.52
N ASN A 157 16.62 4.26 -2.25
CA ASN A 157 16.91 3.98 -3.66
C ASN A 157 16.56 5.16 -4.60
N TRP A 158 15.58 5.98 -4.25
CA TRP A 158 15.18 7.12 -5.07
C TRP A 158 15.66 8.49 -4.55
N ARG A 159 16.31 8.52 -3.39
CA ARG A 159 16.84 9.77 -2.81
C ARG A 159 17.86 10.40 -3.75
N GLY A 160 17.77 11.74 -3.90
CA GLY A 160 18.69 12.51 -4.72
C GLY A 160 18.43 12.41 -6.23
N ARG A 161 17.53 11.53 -6.68
CA ARG A 161 17.21 11.32 -8.10
C ARG A 161 15.92 12.00 -8.46
N PRO A 162 15.85 12.80 -9.55
CA PRO A 162 14.58 13.33 -10.04
C PRO A 162 13.69 12.19 -10.57
N LEU A 163 12.40 12.25 -10.26
CA LEU A 163 11.41 11.24 -10.65
C LEU A 163 10.78 11.65 -11.99
N LEU A 164 11.54 11.53 -13.07
CA LEU A 164 11.23 12.11 -14.39
C LEU A 164 9.94 11.56 -15.03
N SER A 165 9.53 10.34 -14.69
CA SER A 165 8.31 9.72 -15.20
C SER A 165 7.75 8.70 -14.23
N ARG A 166 6.46 8.33 -14.40
CA ARG A 166 5.81 7.26 -13.64
C ARG A 166 6.55 5.93 -13.77
N GLN A 167 7.07 5.63 -14.95
CA GLN A 167 7.85 4.41 -15.21
C GLN A 167 9.17 4.40 -14.45
N VAL A 168 9.85 5.54 -14.33
CA VAL A 168 11.05 5.68 -13.50
C VAL A 168 10.74 5.36 -12.05
N VAL A 169 9.62 5.84 -11.50
CA VAL A 169 9.20 5.52 -10.13
C VAL A 169 8.97 4.02 -9.96
N VAL A 170 8.21 3.40 -10.87
CA VAL A 170 7.95 1.94 -10.84
C VAL A 170 9.26 1.16 -10.88
N ASN A 171 10.18 1.53 -11.76
CA ASN A 171 11.47 0.85 -11.90
C ASN A 171 12.35 1.02 -10.65
N LEU A 172 12.43 2.23 -10.08
CA LEU A 172 13.18 2.49 -8.85
C LEU A 172 12.62 1.70 -7.67
N ILE A 173 11.29 1.60 -7.55
CA ILE A 173 10.67 0.78 -6.50
C ILE A 173 10.93 -0.71 -6.74
N GLY A 174 10.69 -1.19 -7.96
CA GLY A 174 10.85 -2.61 -8.31
C GLY A 174 12.30 -3.12 -8.31
N SER A 175 13.29 -2.21 -8.39
CA SER A 175 14.72 -2.56 -8.30
C SER A 175 15.24 -2.64 -6.87
N VAL A 176 14.40 -2.37 -5.86
CA VAL A 176 14.81 -2.39 -4.45
C VAL A 176 15.12 -3.79 -3.99
N THR A 177 16.34 -3.96 -3.47
CA THR A 177 16.80 -5.15 -2.78
C THR A 177 17.44 -4.77 -1.45
N ALA A 178 17.49 -5.70 -0.51
CA ALA A 178 18.22 -5.53 0.73
C ALA A 178 19.04 -6.78 1.05
N ALA A 179 20.11 -6.61 1.80
CA ALA A 179 21.01 -7.70 2.20
C ALA A 179 20.27 -8.88 2.88
N GLN A 180 19.11 -8.61 3.45
CA GLN A 180 18.27 -9.61 4.11
C GLN A 180 17.31 -10.35 3.15
N GLY A 181 17.46 -10.17 1.82
CA GLY A 181 16.70 -10.88 0.82
C GLY A 181 15.32 -10.27 0.52
N LEU A 182 15.09 -9.00 0.85
CA LEU A 182 13.87 -8.29 0.45
C LEU A 182 13.73 -8.29 -1.07
N ARG A 183 12.53 -8.61 -1.55
CA ARG A 183 12.13 -8.51 -2.96
C ARG A 183 10.91 -7.64 -3.07
N VAL A 184 10.97 -6.61 -3.91
CA VAL A 184 9.85 -5.71 -4.15
C VAL A 184 9.42 -5.81 -5.60
N LYS A 185 8.12 -6.00 -5.83
CA LYS A 185 7.48 -5.80 -7.13
C LYS A 185 6.70 -4.51 -7.10
N ALA A 186 6.69 -3.78 -8.20
CA ALA A 186 5.91 -2.57 -8.37
C ALA A 186 5.23 -2.57 -9.74
N ALA A 187 4.04 -1.99 -9.80
CA ALA A 187 3.37 -1.75 -11.06
C ALA A 187 2.56 -0.46 -11.01
N LEU A 188 2.43 0.18 -12.17
CA LEU A 188 1.57 1.33 -12.34
C LEU A 188 0.11 0.90 -12.19
N ASP A 189 -0.68 1.76 -11.55
CA ASP A 189 -2.13 1.65 -11.50
C ASP A 189 -2.73 2.91 -12.14
N GLU A 190 -3.25 2.73 -13.35
CA GLU A 190 -3.82 3.81 -14.16
C GLU A 190 -5.33 3.97 -13.96
N ASN A 191 -5.92 3.16 -13.08
CA ASN A 191 -7.33 3.32 -12.73
C ASN A 191 -7.56 4.62 -11.98
N LEU A 192 -8.74 5.19 -12.20
CA LEU A 192 -9.21 6.35 -11.47
C LEU A 192 -10.08 5.89 -10.30
N TYR A 193 -9.92 6.56 -9.17
CA TYR A 193 -10.61 6.23 -7.93
C TYR A 193 -11.30 7.46 -7.37
N ASP A 194 -12.61 7.47 -7.37
CA ASP A 194 -13.40 8.60 -6.93
C ASP A 194 -13.17 8.90 -5.43
N ALA A 195 -12.85 10.17 -5.15
CA ALA A 195 -12.77 10.64 -3.78
C ALA A 195 -14.16 10.97 -3.21
N GLY A 196 -14.33 10.77 -1.91
CA GLY A 196 -15.55 11.19 -1.21
C GLY A 196 -16.76 10.28 -1.40
N ILE A 197 -16.58 9.04 -1.87
CA ILE A 197 -17.65 8.03 -1.94
C ILE A 197 -18.27 7.86 -0.56
N LYS A 198 -19.59 8.04 -0.48
CA LYS A 198 -20.37 7.87 0.74
C LYS A 198 -20.97 6.46 0.79
N VAL A 199 -20.73 5.77 1.89
CA VAL A 199 -21.31 4.45 2.18
C VAL A 199 -22.49 4.64 3.12
N THR A 200 -23.65 4.18 2.70
CA THR A 200 -24.91 4.23 3.48
C THR A 200 -24.86 3.28 4.69
N ASP A 201 -25.77 3.50 5.64
CA ASP A 201 -25.90 2.60 6.78
C ASP A 201 -26.34 1.19 6.36
N ALA A 202 -27.17 1.08 5.33
CA ALA A 202 -27.61 -0.20 4.77
C ALA A 202 -26.46 -0.98 4.15
N GLU A 203 -25.60 -0.34 3.36
CA GLU A 203 -24.40 -0.98 2.79
C GLU A 203 -23.42 -1.41 3.88
N LEU A 204 -23.24 -0.57 4.90
CA LEU A 204 -22.35 -0.90 6.01
C LEU A 204 -22.90 -2.06 6.86
N ALA A 205 -24.23 -2.13 7.06
CA ALA A 205 -24.88 -3.21 7.77
C ALA A 205 -24.82 -4.57 7.04
N ALA A 206 -24.64 -4.53 5.70
CA ALA A 206 -24.47 -5.73 4.87
C ALA A 206 -23.05 -6.31 4.93
N VAL A 207 -22.09 -5.63 5.56
CA VAL A 207 -20.72 -6.14 5.76
C VAL A 207 -20.75 -7.25 6.83
N ALA A 208 -20.26 -8.44 6.49
CA ALA A 208 -20.17 -9.60 7.41
C ALA A 208 -19.00 -9.43 8.40
N ILE A 209 -19.05 -8.36 9.18
CA ILE A 209 -18.02 -7.98 10.14
C ILE A 209 -18.27 -8.61 11.52
N GLU A 210 -17.26 -9.25 12.05
CA GLU A 210 -17.19 -9.78 13.41
C GLU A 210 -16.10 -9.03 14.17
N ARG A 211 -16.46 -8.34 15.23
CA ARG A 211 -15.53 -7.53 16.01
C ARG A 211 -14.91 -8.35 17.12
N ASP A 212 -13.61 -8.17 17.37
CA ASP A 212 -12.94 -8.80 18.49
C ASP A 212 -13.41 -8.16 19.81
N GLU A 213 -13.36 -8.92 20.91
CA GLU A 213 -13.64 -8.39 22.26
C GLU A 213 -12.67 -7.30 22.66
N PHE A 214 -11.39 -7.47 22.30
CA PHE A 214 -10.35 -6.48 22.56
C PHE A 214 -10.29 -5.45 21.44
N HIS A 215 -10.71 -4.22 21.72
CA HIS A 215 -10.70 -3.11 20.77
C HIS A 215 -11.32 -3.46 19.41
N GLY A 216 -12.57 -3.90 19.42
CA GLY A 216 -13.31 -4.32 18.22
C GLY A 216 -13.55 -3.21 17.20
N GLU A 217 -13.28 -1.93 17.54
CA GLU A 217 -13.22 -0.84 16.59
C GLU A 217 -11.97 -0.90 15.71
N TRP A 218 -10.88 -1.51 16.19
CA TRP A 218 -9.60 -1.65 15.50
C TRP A 218 -9.33 -3.08 15.04
N ASN A 219 -9.89 -4.07 15.76
CA ASN A 219 -9.66 -5.49 15.51
C ASN A 219 -10.97 -6.15 15.09
N TYR A 220 -11.00 -6.71 13.90
CA TYR A 220 -12.20 -7.32 13.37
C TYR A 220 -11.90 -8.30 12.24
N HIS A 221 -12.87 -9.19 11.98
CA HIS A 221 -12.87 -10.13 10.87
C HIS A 221 -13.98 -9.77 9.89
N ILE A 222 -13.72 -9.93 8.61
CA ILE A 222 -14.70 -9.86 7.53
C ILE A 222 -14.71 -11.22 6.86
N ARG A 223 -15.85 -11.88 6.89
CA ARG A 223 -16.00 -13.21 6.30
C ARG A 223 -16.57 -13.10 4.89
N PRO A 224 -16.13 -13.96 3.95
CA PRO A 224 -16.79 -14.04 2.66
C PRO A 224 -18.24 -14.48 2.85
N ARG A 225 -19.15 -13.79 2.19
CA ARG A 225 -20.56 -14.18 2.15
C ARG A 225 -20.67 -15.39 1.20
N ARG A 226 -21.45 -16.37 1.61
CA ARG A 226 -21.77 -17.47 0.70
C ARG A 226 -22.72 -16.94 -0.37
N VAL A 227 -22.32 -17.06 -1.62
CA VAL A 227 -23.20 -16.86 -2.79
C VAL A 227 -24.04 -18.11 -2.96
#